data_51c07a3c4b1c11191d71289e2e620a5b
#
_entry.id   51c07a3c4b1c11191d71289e2e620a5b
#
_cell.length_a   1.000
_cell.length_b   1.000
_cell.length_c   1.000
_cell.angle_alpha   90.00
_cell.angle_beta   90.00
_cell.angle_gamma   90.00
#
_symmetry.space_group_name_H-M   'P 1'
#
loop_
_entity.id
_entity.type
_entity.pdbx_description
1 polymer ?
#
loop_
_entity_poly.entity_id
_entity_poly.type
_entity_poly.pdbx_seq_one_letter_code
_entity_poly.pdbx_strand_id
1 'polypeptide(L)'
;MPTSVVTGGAGFLGSHLCDYLLARGHRVICIDNLVTSSLTNLEHIDDDDFVFVNHDVTDPIEVAERVDFVYHFAALASPVDYLRMPLHSLKVGSYGTHHALGLAKFKRARFLLASTSEVYGDPQVHPQPETYWGHVNPVGPRGVYDEAKRYAEALTMAYHNQQGVNTGIVRIFNTYGPKMRSHDGRAIPNFIRQALANEPLTVYGDGSQTRSFCYVDDLVRGLVLLAESDEHLPVNLGNPGEFSILELARTVLKVTGSKSEIVFEALPVDDPQVRQPDITRARQLLDWEPEIELEEGLRRMLPSYGREPVGV
;
A
#
# COMPACT_ATOMS: atom_id res chain seq x y z
N MET A 1 -3.00 -11.33 -24.77
CA MET A 1 -2.20 -11.00 -23.59
C MET A 1 -2.50 -9.55 -23.22
N PRO A 2 -3.04 -9.26 -22.03
CA PRO A 2 -3.24 -7.91 -21.57
C PRO A 2 -1.92 -7.23 -21.24
N THR A 3 -1.84 -5.90 -21.43
CA THR A 3 -0.68 -5.10 -21.01
C THR A 3 -1.05 -4.23 -19.82
N SER A 4 -0.29 -4.34 -18.73
CA SER A 4 -0.47 -3.62 -17.48
C SER A 4 0.69 -2.67 -17.22
N VAL A 5 0.39 -1.41 -16.96
CA VAL A 5 1.34 -0.45 -16.42
C VAL A 5 1.20 -0.39 -14.92
N VAL A 6 2.29 -0.58 -14.17
CA VAL A 6 2.35 -0.48 -12.72
C VAL A 6 3.30 0.64 -12.33
N THR A 7 2.77 1.79 -11.92
CA THR A 7 3.62 2.86 -11.37
C THR A 7 3.91 2.59 -9.90
N GLY A 8 5.13 2.87 -9.45
CA GLY A 8 5.59 2.45 -8.12
C GLY A 8 5.83 0.93 -8.05
N GLY A 9 6.12 0.30 -9.22
CA GLY A 9 6.20 -1.14 -9.36
C GLY A 9 7.42 -1.79 -8.71
N ALA A 10 8.49 -1.04 -8.41
CA ALA A 10 9.64 -1.53 -7.65
C ALA A 10 9.45 -1.44 -6.12
N GLY A 11 8.35 -0.81 -5.67
CA GLY A 11 7.98 -0.73 -4.26
C GLY A 11 7.42 -2.06 -3.71
N PHE A 12 7.09 -2.07 -2.41
CA PHE A 12 6.55 -3.24 -1.72
C PHE A 12 5.33 -3.84 -2.44
N LEU A 13 4.20 -3.11 -2.49
CA LEU A 13 2.98 -3.62 -3.10
C LEU A 13 3.10 -3.77 -4.62
N GLY A 14 3.77 -2.80 -5.27
CA GLY A 14 3.94 -2.81 -6.72
C GLY A 14 4.69 -4.03 -7.24
N SER A 15 5.74 -4.46 -6.54
CA SER A 15 6.53 -5.64 -6.95
C SER A 15 5.78 -6.96 -6.80
N HIS A 16 4.96 -7.11 -5.76
CA HIS A 16 4.06 -8.26 -5.63
C HIS A 16 2.95 -8.24 -6.71
N LEU A 17 2.45 -7.05 -7.05
CA LEU A 17 1.48 -6.92 -8.13
C LEU A 17 2.11 -7.26 -9.49
N CYS A 18 3.35 -6.85 -9.77
CA CYS A 18 4.08 -7.25 -10.98
C CYS A 18 4.20 -8.77 -11.09
N ASP A 19 4.64 -9.44 -10.02
CA ASP A 19 4.73 -10.91 -9.97
C ASP A 19 3.39 -11.58 -10.25
N TYR A 20 2.32 -11.10 -9.61
CA TYR A 20 0.98 -11.67 -9.75
C TYR A 20 0.42 -11.49 -11.18
N LEU A 21 0.65 -10.33 -11.79
CA LEU A 21 0.19 -10.05 -13.15
C LEU A 21 0.96 -10.89 -14.19
N LEU A 22 2.28 -11.04 -14.06
CA LEU A 22 3.10 -11.91 -14.90
C LEU A 22 2.62 -13.36 -14.80
N ALA A 23 2.39 -13.88 -13.59
CA ALA A 23 1.87 -15.23 -13.38
C ALA A 23 0.49 -15.46 -14.02
N ARG A 24 -0.28 -14.38 -14.28
CA ARG A 24 -1.56 -14.41 -14.99
C ARG A 24 -1.44 -14.16 -16.52
N GLY A 25 -0.22 -14.11 -17.04
CA GLY A 25 0.07 -13.93 -18.47
C GLY A 25 -0.16 -12.50 -18.96
N HIS A 26 0.05 -11.49 -18.09
CA HIS A 26 0.10 -10.09 -18.53
C HIS A 26 1.52 -9.73 -18.99
N ARG A 27 1.62 -8.86 -19.98
CA ARG A 27 2.81 -8.05 -20.18
C ARG A 27 2.80 -6.91 -19.16
N VAL A 28 3.89 -6.74 -18.41
CA VAL A 28 3.99 -5.78 -17.31
C VAL A 28 5.04 -4.71 -17.62
N ILE A 29 4.61 -3.45 -17.61
CA ILE A 29 5.49 -2.27 -17.69
C ILE A 29 5.56 -1.65 -16.30
N CYS A 30 6.66 -1.89 -15.60
CA CYS A 30 6.94 -1.37 -14.26
C CYS A 30 7.60 0.01 -14.37
N ILE A 31 6.94 1.06 -13.87
CA ILE A 31 7.46 2.43 -13.86
C ILE A 31 7.78 2.82 -12.42
N ASP A 32 9.04 3.18 -12.14
CA ASP A 32 9.48 3.59 -10.81
C ASP A 32 10.73 4.48 -10.91
N ASN A 33 10.88 5.48 -10.04
CA ASN A 33 12.07 6.33 -9.98
C ASN A 33 13.08 5.92 -8.91
N LEU A 34 12.80 4.84 -8.17
CA LEU A 34 13.63 4.25 -7.12
C LEU A 34 13.94 5.18 -5.93
N VAL A 35 13.17 6.25 -5.72
CA VAL A 35 13.39 7.19 -4.60
C VAL A 35 13.13 6.53 -3.23
N THR A 36 12.15 5.62 -3.16
CA THR A 36 11.79 4.90 -1.92
C THR A 36 11.74 3.39 -2.10
N SER A 37 12.10 2.89 -3.27
CA SER A 37 12.06 1.48 -3.67
C SER A 37 13.46 0.99 -4.05
N SER A 38 13.58 -0.30 -4.38
CA SER A 38 14.82 -0.91 -4.83
C SER A 38 14.56 -1.91 -5.95
N LEU A 39 15.47 -1.99 -6.92
CA LEU A 39 15.47 -3.03 -7.95
C LEU A 39 15.57 -4.45 -7.34
N THR A 40 16.13 -4.59 -6.14
CA THR A 40 16.19 -5.88 -5.43
C THR A 40 14.83 -6.57 -5.32
N ASN A 41 13.74 -5.80 -5.27
CA ASN A 41 12.39 -6.34 -5.26
C ASN A 41 11.98 -7.00 -6.59
N LEU A 42 12.71 -6.74 -7.67
CA LEU A 42 12.42 -7.17 -9.05
C LEU A 42 13.50 -8.08 -9.63
N GLU A 43 14.68 -8.23 -8.98
CA GLU A 43 15.84 -8.99 -9.48
C GLU A 43 15.55 -10.47 -9.81
N HIS A 44 14.50 -11.03 -9.20
CA HIS A 44 14.08 -12.42 -9.43
C HIS A 44 13.24 -12.58 -10.69
N ILE A 45 12.78 -11.49 -11.33
CA ILE A 45 11.95 -11.52 -12.54
C ILE A 45 12.88 -11.66 -13.76
N ASP A 46 12.85 -12.84 -14.36
CA ASP A 46 13.50 -13.16 -15.63
C ASP A 46 12.40 -13.56 -16.61
N ASP A 47 11.73 -12.56 -17.20
CA ASP A 47 10.57 -12.74 -18.05
C ASP A 47 10.57 -11.70 -19.19
N ASP A 48 10.47 -12.16 -20.44
CA ASP A 48 10.44 -11.30 -21.64
C ASP A 48 9.23 -10.35 -21.68
N ASP A 49 8.18 -10.68 -20.94
CA ASP A 49 6.98 -9.87 -20.80
C ASP A 49 7.07 -8.82 -19.68
N PHE A 50 8.22 -8.71 -19.00
CA PHE A 50 8.48 -7.69 -18.00
C PHE A 50 9.41 -6.60 -18.52
N VAL A 51 9.01 -5.33 -18.35
CA VAL A 51 9.85 -4.17 -18.70
C VAL A 51 9.91 -3.21 -17.51
N PHE A 52 11.12 -2.88 -17.09
CA PHE A 52 11.36 -1.82 -16.11
C PHE A 52 11.69 -0.50 -16.79
N VAL A 53 11.01 0.58 -16.39
CA VAL A 53 11.23 1.94 -16.86
C VAL A 53 11.57 2.83 -15.66
N ASN A 54 12.79 3.35 -15.59
CA ASN A 54 13.16 4.33 -14.57
C ASN A 54 12.59 5.69 -14.96
N HIS A 55 11.50 6.11 -14.28
CA HIS A 55 10.81 7.36 -14.58
C HIS A 55 10.08 7.92 -13.36
N ASP A 56 10.11 9.25 -13.19
CA ASP A 56 9.34 9.94 -12.16
C ASP A 56 7.95 10.28 -12.70
N VAL A 57 6.91 9.80 -12.00
CA VAL A 57 5.51 10.03 -12.41
C VAL A 57 5.08 11.50 -12.33
N THR A 58 5.88 12.36 -11.68
CA THR A 58 5.64 13.81 -11.68
C THR A 58 5.90 14.45 -13.05
N ASP A 59 6.56 13.72 -13.95
CA ASP A 59 6.71 14.06 -15.36
C ASP A 59 5.70 13.26 -16.21
N PRO A 60 5.37 13.71 -17.43
CA PRO A 60 4.43 13.02 -18.32
C PRO A 60 4.84 11.57 -18.60
N ILE A 61 3.89 10.64 -18.48
CA ILE A 61 4.14 9.21 -18.70
C ILE A 61 3.80 8.85 -20.14
N GLU A 62 4.78 8.38 -20.90
CA GLU A 62 4.62 7.92 -22.27
C GLU A 62 4.90 6.41 -22.38
N VAL A 63 3.95 5.68 -22.97
CA VAL A 63 4.07 4.25 -23.29
C VAL A 63 3.67 4.07 -24.75
N ALA A 64 4.56 3.52 -25.57
CA ALA A 64 4.28 3.33 -27.01
C ALA A 64 3.22 2.25 -27.24
N GLU A 65 3.26 1.17 -26.48
CA GLU A 65 2.44 -0.01 -26.62
C GLU A 65 0.95 0.23 -26.29
N ARG A 66 0.09 -0.70 -26.68
CA ARG A 66 -1.27 -0.76 -26.15
C ARG A 66 -1.21 -1.01 -24.64
N VAL A 67 -2.09 -0.37 -23.89
CA VAL A 67 -2.24 -0.56 -22.44
C VAL A 67 -3.69 -0.90 -22.14
N ASP A 68 -3.92 -1.96 -21.40
CA ASP A 68 -5.25 -2.39 -20.98
C ASP A 68 -5.55 -1.97 -19.54
N PHE A 69 -4.51 -1.93 -18.66
CA PHE A 69 -4.62 -1.54 -17.25
C PHE A 69 -3.52 -0.56 -16.85
N VAL A 70 -3.87 0.43 -16.04
CA VAL A 70 -2.93 1.34 -15.35
C VAL A 70 -3.16 1.21 -13.84
N TYR A 71 -2.23 0.57 -13.14
CA TYR A 71 -2.21 0.46 -11.69
C TYR A 71 -1.34 1.56 -11.13
N HIS A 72 -1.95 2.58 -10.50
CA HIS A 72 -1.21 3.74 -9.99
C HIS A 72 -0.89 3.58 -8.51
N PHE A 73 0.33 3.04 -8.23
CA PHE A 73 0.84 2.75 -6.89
C PHE A 73 1.97 3.71 -6.47
N ALA A 74 2.50 4.53 -7.37
CA ALA A 74 3.53 5.50 -7.05
C ALA A 74 3.07 6.44 -5.94
N ALA A 75 3.72 6.38 -4.80
CA ALA A 75 3.48 7.23 -3.64
C ALA A 75 4.60 7.05 -2.62
N LEU A 76 4.91 8.10 -1.86
CA LEU A 76 5.73 8.01 -0.66
C LEU A 76 4.83 7.61 0.52
N ALA A 77 4.59 6.31 0.68
CA ALA A 77 3.56 5.81 1.60
C ALA A 77 4.05 5.57 3.04
N SER A 78 5.37 5.57 3.26
CA SER A 78 5.96 5.45 4.59
C SER A 78 5.98 6.79 5.32
N PRO A 79 5.64 6.86 6.63
CA PRO A 79 5.79 8.07 7.45
C PRO A 79 7.19 8.68 7.39
N VAL A 80 8.22 7.83 7.37
CA VAL A 80 9.62 8.28 7.26
C VAL A 80 9.85 9.04 5.96
N ASP A 81 9.30 8.57 4.85
CA ASP A 81 9.53 9.16 3.53
C ASP A 81 8.72 10.42 3.29
N TYR A 82 7.40 10.42 3.55
CA TYR A 82 6.59 11.60 3.26
C TYR A 82 6.89 12.76 4.21
N LEU A 83 7.35 12.50 5.44
CA LEU A 83 7.81 13.54 6.35
C LEU A 83 9.16 14.13 5.91
N ARG A 84 10.04 13.31 5.33
CA ARG A 84 11.34 13.75 4.80
C ARG A 84 11.20 14.53 3.48
N MET A 85 10.23 14.14 2.63
CA MET A 85 10.05 14.71 1.29
C MET A 85 8.60 15.19 1.05
N PRO A 86 8.08 16.13 1.87
CA PRO A 86 6.67 16.50 1.85
C PRO A 86 6.21 17.10 0.52
N LEU A 87 7.01 17.98 -0.09
CA LEU A 87 6.67 18.59 -1.37
C LEU A 87 6.64 17.56 -2.50
N HIS A 88 7.57 16.59 -2.49
CA HIS A 88 7.57 15.54 -3.50
C HIS A 88 6.37 14.61 -3.33
N SER A 89 5.99 14.27 -2.10
CA SER A 89 4.79 13.49 -1.80
C SER A 89 3.53 14.14 -2.39
N LEU A 90 3.34 15.44 -2.19
CA LEU A 90 2.22 16.20 -2.77
C LEU A 90 2.26 16.22 -4.30
N LYS A 91 3.45 16.38 -4.92
CA LYS A 91 3.60 16.35 -6.38
C LYS A 91 3.25 14.99 -6.96
N VAL A 92 3.70 13.90 -6.34
CA VAL A 92 3.36 12.53 -6.77
C VAL A 92 1.85 12.31 -6.68
N GLY A 93 1.21 12.71 -5.56
CA GLY A 93 -0.24 12.59 -5.38
C GLY A 93 -1.06 13.46 -6.36
N SER A 94 -0.53 14.59 -6.80
CA SER A 94 -1.22 15.51 -7.74
C SER A 94 -0.80 15.28 -9.20
N TYR A 95 0.41 15.70 -9.59
CA TYR A 95 0.88 15.57 -10.97
C TYR A 95 1.01 14.11 -11.39
N GLY A 96 1.55 13.23 -10.51
CA GLY A 96 1.68 11.81 -10.80
C GLY A 96 0.34 11.16 -11.10
N THR A 97 -0.68 11.43 -10.27
CA THR A 97 -2.04 10.92 -10.51
C THR A 97 -2.64 11.50 -11.80
N HIS A 98 -2.41 12.81 -12.08
CA HIS A 98 -2.86 13.44 -13.30
C HIS A 98 -2.25 12.79 -14.56
N HIS A 99 -0.94 12.55 -14.57
CA HIS A 99 -0.24 11.94 -15.70
C HIS A 99 -0.67 10.49 -15.91
N ALA A 100 -0.83 9.70 -14.84
CA ALA A 100 -1.29 8.31 -14.91
C ALA A 100 -2.74 8.22 -15.43
N LEU A 101 -3.64 9.13 -15.01
CA LEU A 101 -5.00 9.25 -15.56
C LEU A 101 -4.98 9.72 -17.03
N GLY A 102 -4.06 10.61 -17.39
CA GLY A 102 -3.85 11.05 -18.77
C GLY A 102 -3.44 9.89 -19.68
N LEU A 103 -2.51 9.03 -19.21
CA LEU A 103 -2.13 7.80 -19.91
C LEU A 103 -3.33 6.86 -20.06
N ALA A 104 -4.06 6.58 -18.98
CA ALA A 104 -5.23 5.70 -19.00
C ALA A 104 -6.30 6.20 -19.99
N LYS A 105 -6.59 7.52 -19.98
CA LYS A 105 -7.51 8.15 -20.94
C LYS A 105 -7.03 7.97 -22.38
N PHE A 106 -5.76 8.28 -22.67
CA PHE A 106 -5.19 8.20 -24.02
C PHE A 106 -5.21 6.77 -24.55
N LYS A 107 -4.89 5.79 -23.70
CA LYS A 107 -4.87 4.35 -24.05
C LYS A 107 -6.25 3.70 -23.97
N ARG A 108 -7.27 4.37 -23.44
CA ARG A 108 -8.58 3.79 -23.10
C ARG A 108 -8.46 2.59 -22.16
N ALA A 109 -7.49 2.67 -21.24
CA ALA A 109 -7.19 1.63 -20.28
C ALA A 109 -8.07 1.76 -19.03
N ARG A 110 -8.28 0.65 -18.32
CA ARG A 110 -8.79 0.66 -16.95
C ARG A 110 -7.73 1.26 -16.02
N PHE A 111 -8.12 2.22 -15.19
CA PHE A 111 -7.26 2.86 -14.20
C PHE A 111 -7.64 2.41 -12.79
N LEU A 112 -6.68 1.96 -11.99
CA LEU A 112 -6.87 1.67 -10.57
C LEU A 112 -5.97 2.57 -9.73
N LEU A 113 -6.59 3.44 -8.91
CA LEU A 113 -5.90 4.26 -7.92
C LEU A 113 -5.64 3.46 -6.64
N ALA A 114 -4.39 3.32 -6.24
CA ALA A 114 -4.04 2.91 -4.88
C ALA A 114 -4.23 4.08 -3.91
N SER A 115 -5.43 4.20 -3.35
CA SER A 115 -5.72 5.06 -2.20
C SER A 115 -5.38 4.33 -0.90
N THR A 116 -5.81 4.85 0.24
CA THR A 116 -5.36 4.39 1.56
C THR A 116 -6.45 4.58 2.60
N SER A 117 -6.41 3.81 3.68
CA SER A 117 -7.21 4.07 4.89
C SER A 117 -6.87 5.40 5.58
N GLU A 118 -5.74 6.03 5.24
CA GLU A 118 -5.37 7.34 5.80
C GLU A 118 -6.32 8.46 5.36
N VAL A 119 -7.10 8.28 4.27
CA VAL A 119 -8.16 9.24 3.88
C VAL A 119 -9.25 9.39 4.96
N TYR A 120 -9.35 8.42 5.87
CA TYR A 120 -10.27 8.47 7.01
C TYR A 120 -9.73 9.28 8.20
N GLY A 121 -8.43 9.59 8.24
CA GLY A 121 -7.77 10.34 9.32
C GLY A 121 -7.83 9.61 10.66
N ASP A 122 -8.12 10.34 11.73
CA ASP A 122 -8.47 9.79 13.05
C ASP A 122 -9.99 9.54 13.09
N PRO A 123 -10.46 8.32 12.82
CA PRO A 123 -11.84 8.06 12.46
C PRO A 123 -12.77 8.14 13.68
N GLN A 124 -13.92 8.80 13.49
CA GLN A 124 -15.02 8.86 14.45
C GLN A 124 -16.08 7.77 14.24
N VAL A 125 -15.88 6.92 13.20
CA VAL A 125 -16.73 5.77 12.86
C VAL A 125 -15.86 4.52 12.82
N HIS A 126 -16.32 3.46 13.48
CA HIS A 126 -15.58 2.20 13.61
C HIS A 126 -16.53 0.99 13.50
N PRO A 127 -16.24 -0.02 12.65
CA PRO A 127 -15.24 -0.01 11.57
C PRO A 127 -15.52 1.06 10.50
N GLN A 128 -14.53 1.41 9.66
CA GLN A 128 -14.66 2.47 8.65
C GLN A 128 -15.31 1.94 7.38
N PRO A 129 -16.56 2.35 7.02
CA PRO A 129 -17.15 2.07 5.71
C PRO A 129 -16.73 3.11 4.68
N GLU A 130 -16.84 2.79 3.39
CA GLU A 130 -16.45 3.69 2.30
C GLU A 130 -17.29 4.98 2.25
N THR A 131 -18.49 4.97 2.81
CA THR A 131 -19.36 6.15 2.93
C THR A 131 -18.91 7.17 3.97
N TYR A 132 -17.99 6.81 4.84
CA TYR A 132 -17.40 7.73 5.82
C TYR A 132 -16.39 8.66 5.16
N TRP A 133 -16.58 9.98 5.30
CA TRP A 133 -15.75 10.99 4.63
C TRP A 133 -14.40 11.25 5.31
N GLY A 134 -14.24 10.78 6.53
CA GLY A 134 -13.02 10.92 7.29
C GLY A 134 -12.97 12.15 8.20
N HIS A 135 -11.96 12.15 9.08
CA HIS A 135 -11.63 13.23 10.01
C HIS A 135 -10.12 13.46 9.95
N VAL A 136 -9.68 14.21 8.93
CA VAL A 136 -8.27 14.47 8.62
C VAL A 136 -7.88 15.86 9.15
N ASN A 137 -6.66 15.96 9.73
CA ASN A 137 -6.03 17.23 10.03
C ASN A 137 -5.19 17.70 8.80
N PRO A 138 -5.71 18.61 7.95
CA PRO A 138 -5.05 18.94 6.69
C PRO A 138 -3.75 19.74 6.84
N VAL A 139 -3.51 20.34 8.02
CA VAL A 139 -2.31 21.13 8.33
C VAL A 139 -1.38 20.43 9.31
N GLY A 140 -1.76 19.23 9.78
CA GLY A 140 -0.94 18.40 10.64
C GLY A 140 0.21 17.73 9.87
N PRO A 141 1.17 17.11 10.58
CA PRO A 141 2.34 16.49 9.97
C PRO A 141 2.00 15.36 8.98
N ARG A 142 0.89 14.65 9.19
CA ARG A 142 0.39 13.58 8.31
C ARG A 142 -0.40 14.11 7.11
N GLY A 143 -0.91 15.34 7.18
CA GLY A 143 -1.77 15.97 6.18
C GLY A 143 -1.18 15.95 4.77
N VAL A 144 0.14 15.95 4.63
CA VAL A 144 0.84 15.85 3.34
C VAL A 144 0.45 14.59 2.58
N TYR A 145 0.45 13.43 3.23
CA TYR A 145 0.10 12.16 2.61
C TYR A 145 -1.42 11.98 2.51
N ASP A 146 -2.13 12.29 3.58
CA ASP A 146 -3.57 12.11 3.67
C ASP A 146 -4.28 12.94 2.60
N GLU A 147 -3.94 14.24 2.48
CA GLU A 147 -4.54 15.13 1.49
C GLU A 147 -4.07 14.84 0.06
N ALA A 148 -2.82 14.36 -0.14
CA ALA A 148 -2.38 13.89 -1.45
C ALA A 148 -3.28 12.75 -1.96
N LYS A 149 -3.64 11.80 -1.10
CA LYS A 149 -4.52 10.67 -1.45
C LYS A 149 -5.98 11.09 -1.61
N ARG A 150 -6.50 11.98 -0.75
CA ARG A 150 -7.85 12.55 -0.89
C ARG A 150 -7.99 13.35 -2.20
N TYR A 151 -6.99 14.15 -2.54
CA TYR A 151 -6.94 14.84 -3.83
C TYR A 151 -6.93 13.85 -5.00
N ALA A 152 -6.11 12.78 -4.92
CA ALA A 152 -6.04 11.75 -5.97
C ALA A 152 -7.39 11.04 -6.18
N GLU A 153 -8.16 10.74 -5.13
CA GLU A 153 -9.52 10.21 -5.24
C GLU A 153 -10.45 11.20 -5.96
N ALA A 154 -10.44 12.47 -5.54
CA ALA A 154 -11.27 13.50 -6.14
C ALA A 154 -10.93 13.72 -7.62
N LEU A 155 -9.64 13.73 -7.98
CA LEU A 155 -9.17 13.83 -9.36
C LEU A 155 -9.60 12.62 -10.19
N THR A 156 -9.49 11.40 -9.64
CA THR A 156 -9.93 10.16 -10.29
C THR A 156 -11.42 10.19 -10.62
N MET A 157 -12.25 10.62 -9.68
CA MET A 157 -13.70 10.77 -9.90
C MET A 157 -14.02 11.86 -10.91
N ALA A 158 -13.26 12.96 -10.94
CA ALA A 158 -13.43 14.00 -11.96
C ALA A 158 -13.14 13.48 -13.37
N TYR A 159 -12.07 12.68 -13.54
CA TYR A 159 -11.76 12.04 -14.83
C TYR A 159 -12.82 11.02 -15.23
N HIS A 160 -13.34 10.25 -14.28
CA HIS A 160 -14.46 9.35 -14.54
C HIS A 160 -15.68 10.11 -15.05
N ASN A 161 -16.16 11.08 -14.28
CA ASN A 161 -17.42 11.78 -14.54
C ASN A 161 -17.37 12.68 -15.79
N GLN A 162 -16.24 13.37 -16.03
CA GLN A 162 -16.16 14.38 -17.11
C GLN A 162 -15.50 13.85 -18.38
N GLN A 163 -14.63 12.85 -18.26
CA GLN A 163 -13.82 12.38 -19.38
C GLN A 163 -14.15 10.92 -19.77
N GLY A 164 -15.05 10.25 -19.02
CA GLY A 164 -15.43 8.87 -19.26
C GLY A 164 -14.31 7.85 -19.10
N VAL A 165 -13.27 8.17 -18.28
CA VAL A 165 -12.19 7.23 -18.01
C VAL A 165 -12.75 6.09 -17.16
N ASN A 166 -12.47 4.84 -17.53
CA ASN A 166 -12.84 3.69 -16.73
C ASN A 166 -11.89 3.62 -15.51
N THR A 167 -12.39 4.01 -14.33
CA THR A 167 -11.59 4.13 -13.11
C THR A 167 -12.09 3.23 -12.00
N GLY A 168 -11.17 2.81 -11.11
CA GLY A 168 -11.47 2.21 -9.82
C GLY A 168 -10.60 2.84 -8.75
N ILE A 169 -11.06 2.80 -7.50
CA ILE A 169 -10.35 3.33 -6.34
C ILE A 169 -10.30 2.24 -5.27
N VAL A 170 -9.11 1.89 -4.82
CA VAL A 170 -8.96 1.00 -3.66
C VAL A 170 -8.44 1.79 -2.46
N ARG A 171 -9.11 1.68 -1.32
CA ARG A 171 -8.63 2.16 -0.03
C ARG A 171 -7.94 1.02 0.70
N ILE A 172 -6.61 1.02 0.62
CA ILE A 172 -5.75 -0.02 1.19
C ILE A 172 -5.59 0.23 2.68
N PHE A 173 -5.91 -0.78 3.48
CA PHE A 173 -5.60 -0.80 4.92
C PHE A 173 -4.20 -1.39 5.16
N ASN A 174 -3.71 -1.32 6.42
CA ASN A 174 -2.35 -1.76 6.72
C ASN A 174 -2.04 -3.13 6.16
N THR A 175 -1.08 -3.18 5.27
CA THR A 175 -0.64 -4.40 4.58
C THR A 175 0.80 -4.70 4.96
N TYR A 176 1.12 -5.98 5.09
CA TYR A 176 2.44 -6.47 5.43
C TYR A 176 2.81 -7.70 4.58
N GLY A 177 4.11 -7.96 4.45
CA GLY A 177 4.61 -9.10 3.68
C GLY A 177 6.09 -8.98 3.34
N PRO A 178 6.66 -9.96 2.62
CA PRO A 178 8.01 -9.89 2.08
C PRO A 178 8.23 -8.64 1.22
N LYS A 179 9.48 -8.26 0.97
CA LYS A 179 9.87 -7.07 0.21
C LYS A 179 9.49 -5.72 0.86
N MET A 180 8.86 -5.72 2.05
CA MET A 180 8.65 -4.52 2.85
C MET A 180 9.97 -4.13 3.50
N ARG A 181 10.36 -2.85 3.42
CA ARG A 181 11.64 -2.38 3.98
C ARG A 181 11.67 -2.56 5.50
N SER A 182 12.79 -3.07 6.04
CA SER A 182 12.99 -3.25 7.49
C SER A 182 12.90 -1.95 8.28
N HIS A 183 13.29 -0.82 7.65
CA HIS A 183 13.25 0.53 8.21
C HIS A 183 12.07 1.37 7.67
N ASP A 184 10.95 0.73 7.36
CA ASP A 184 9.74 1.40 6.85
C ASP A 184 9.08 2.32 7.89
N GLY A 185 9.34 2.12 9.18
CA GLY A 185 8.78 2.91 10.28
C GLY A 185 7.43 2.41 10.79
N ARG A 186 6.80 1.42 10.14
CA ARG A 186 5.57 0.79 10.61
C ARG A 186 5.85 -0.32 11.63
N ALA A 187 4.83 -0.71 12.41
CA ALA A 187 4.98 -1.60 13.57
C ALA A 187 5.57 -2.97 13.21
N ILE A 188 5.02 -3.68 12.19
CA ILE A 188 5.44 -5.06 11.85
C ILE A 188 6.92 -5.12 11.46
N PRO A 189 7.43 -4.34 10.46
CA PRO A 189 8.85 -4.39 10.13
C PRO A 189 9.76 -4.01 11.29
N ASN A 190 9.39 -3.00 12.08
CA ASN A 190 10.17 -2.61 13.24
C ASN A 190 10.26 -3.73 14.29
N PHE A 191 9.13 -4.35 14.65
CA PHE A 191 9.11 -5.43 15.64
C PHE A 191 9.89 -6.67 15.17
N ILE A 192 9.75 -7.06 13.89
CA ILE A 192 10.51 -8.19 13.35
C ILE A 192 12.01 -7.90 13.41
N ARG A 193 12.45 -6.70 12.95
CA ARG A 193 13.86 -6.30 12.99
C ARG A 193 14.41 -6.33 14.42
N GLN A 194 13.71 -5.72 15.36
CA GLN A 194 14.10 -5.67 16.77
C GLN A 194 14.15 -7.08 17.37
N ALA A 195 13.14 -7.92 17.13
CA ALA A 195 13.10 -9.29 17.64
C ALA A 195 14.25 -10.14 17.11
N LEU A 196 14.57 -10.06 15.83
CA LEU A 196 15.67 -10.80 15.19
C LEU A 196 17.05 -10.30 15.63
N ALA A 197 17.19 -8.99 15.93
CA ALA A 197 18.40 -8.40 16.48
C ALA A 197 18.57 -8.61 17.99
N ASN A 198 17.60 -9.26 18.66
CA ASN A 198 17.51 -9.35 20.13
C ASN A 198 17.52 -7.96 20.83
N GLU A 199 17.01 -6.94 20.14
CA GLU A 199 16.74 -5.62 20.69
C GLU A 199 15.37 -5.57 21.36
N PRO A 200 15.12 -4.69 22.36
CA PRO A 200 13.77 -4.50 22.91
C PRO A 200 12.77 -4.07 21.83
N LEU A 201 11.55 -4.61 21.89
CA LEU A 201 10.44 -4.18 21.02
C LEU A 201 9.83 -2.89 21.57
N THR A 202 9.86 -1.82 20.75
CA THR A 202 9.39 -0.49 21.15
C THR A 202 7.89 -0.34 20.86
N VAL A 203 7.06 -0.34 21.89
CA VAL A 203 5.64 -0.07 21.83
C VAL A 203 5.37 1.38 22.20
N TYR A 204 4.69 2.14 21.32
CA TYR A 204 4.32 3.52 21.61
C TYR A 204 3.01 3.57 22.41
N GLY A 205 2.92 4.52 23.37
CA GLY A 205 1.80 4.59 24.32
C GLY A 205 1.79 3.38 25.26
N ASP A 206 0.62 2.92 25.63
CA ASP A 206 0.41 1.70 26.43
C ASP A 206 0.19 0.44 25.55
N GLY A 207 0.21 0.61 24.23
CA GLY A 207 -0.01 -0.46 23.26
C GLY A 207 -1.46 -0.90 23.08
N SER A 208 -2.43 -0.18 23.66
CA SER A 208 -3.86 -0.48 23.54
C SER A 208 -4.47 -0.06 22.21
N GLN A 209 -3.81 0.85 21.47
CA GLN A 209 -4.27 1.26 20.14
C GLN A 209 -4.33 0.05 19.21
N THR A 210 -5.38 -0.02 18.40
CA THR A 210 -5.65 -1.19 17.56
C THR A 210 -5.41 -0.94 16.08
N ARG A 211 -4.99 -1.97 15.38
CA ARG A 211 -4.78 -2.00 13.93
C ARG A 211 -5.25 -3.33 13.35
N SER A 212 -5.66 -3.27 12.11
CA SER A 212 -5.92 -4.44 11.27
C SER A 212 -4.76 -4.65 10.31
N PHE A 213 -4.38 -5.91 10.06
CA PHE A 213 -3.24 -6.23 9.21
C PHE A 213 -3.62 -7.25 8.13
N CYS A 214 -3.50 -6.87 6.87
CA CYS A 214 -3.76 -7.71 5.71
C CYS A 214 -2.44 -8.25 5.13
N TYR A 215 -2.38 -9.54 4.85
CA TYR A 215 -1.21 -10.10 4.16
C TYR A 215 -1.22 -9.70 2.68
N VAL A 216 -0.03 -9.48 2.11
CA VAL A 216 0.13 -8.90 0.78
C VAL A 216 -0.52 -9.71 -0.34
N ASP A 217 -0.50 -11.05 -0.27
CA ASP A 217 -1.10 -11.91 -1.30
C ASP A 217 -2.62 -11.74 -1.35
N ASP A 218 -3.28 -11.65 -0.19
CA ASP A 218 -4.73 -11.35 -0.12
C ASP A 218 -5.03 -9.98 -0.71
N LEU A 219 -4.23 -8.97 -0.37
CA LEU A 219 -4.42 -7.63 -0.94
C LEU A 219 -4.29 -7.65 -2.45
N VAL A 220 -3.20 -8.23 -3.00
CA VAL A 220 -2.93 -8.24 -4.45
C VAL A 220 -4.06 -8.95 -5.21
N ARG A 221 -4.59 -10.05 -4.66
CA ARG A 221 -5.77 -10.73 -5.21
C ARG A 221 -6.97 -9.78 -5.30
N GLY A 222 -7.26 -9.04 -4.22
CA GLY A 222 -8.35 -8.06 -4.20
C GLY A 222 -8.14 -6.90 -5.17
N LEU A 223 -6.90 -6.40 -5.32
CA LEU A 223 -6.55 -5.34 -6.26
C LEU A 223 -6.88 -5.72 -7.70
N VAL A 224 -6.52 -6.94 -8.09
CA VAL A 224 -6.76 -7.42 -9.47
C VAL A 224 -8.25 -7.67 -9.71
N LEU A 225 -8.97 -8.25 -8.74
CA LEU A 225 -10.42 -8.41 -8.82
C LEU A 225 -11.13 -7.06 -9.00
N LEU A 226 -10.71 -6.02 -8.25
CA LEU A 226 -11.27 -4.68 -8.42
C LEU A 226 -10.92 -4.05 -9.77
N ALA A 227 -9.70 -4.25 -10.26
CA ALA A 227 -9.30 -3.77 -11.58
C ALA A 227 -10.07 -4.45 -12.72
N GLU A 228 -10.41 -5.72 -12.57
CA GLU A 228 -11.21 -6.51 -13.55
C GLU A 228 -12.72 -6.25 -13.43
N SER A 229 -13.19 -5.56 -12.37
CA SER A 229 -14.61 -5.20 -12.19
C SER A 229 -14.96 -3.88 -12.87
N ASP A 230 -16.27 -3.58 -12.96
CA ASP A 230 -16.78 -2.29 -13.45
C ASP A 230 -16.96 -1.26 -12.33
N GLU A 231 -16.53 -1.58 -11.08
CA GLU A 231 -16.72 -0.70 -9.94
C GLU A 231 -15.79 0.53 -10.01
N HIS A 232 -16.36 1.72 -9.92
CA HIS A 232 -15.63 2.99 -9.98
C HIS A 232 -15.56 3.74 -8.65
N LEU A 233 -16.46 3.43 -7.70
CA LEU A 233 -16.44 4.02 -6.37
C LEU A 233 -15.38 3.34 -5.48
N PRO A 234 -14.95 4.00 -4.39
CA PRO A 234 -13.97 3.41 -3.48
C PRO A 234 -14.41 2.06 -2.93
N VAL A 235 -13.44 1.13 -2.80
CA VAL A 235 -13.60 -0.16 -2.14
C VAL A 235 -12.47 -0.34 -1.13
N ASN A 236 -12.82 -0.65 0.11
CA ASN A 236 -11.87 -0.99 1.17
C ASN A 236 -11.31 -2.39 0.94
N LEU A 237 -9.98 -2.52 0.91
CA LEU A 237 -9.30 -3.80 0.99
C LEU A 237 -8.41 -3.85 2.23
N GLY A 238 -8.64 -4.84 3.07
CA GLY A 238 -7.93 -5.06 4.32
C GLY A 238 -8.51 -6.22 5.11
N ASN A 239 -7.82 -6.65 6.15
CA ASN A 239 -8.32 -7.69 7.04
C ASN A 239 -9.13 -7.04 8.18
N PRO A 240 -10.40 -7.44 8.44
CA PRO A 240 -11.20 -6.90 9.53
C PRO A 240 -10.77 -7.40 10.91
N GLY A 241 -9.88 -8.39 11.00
CA GLY A 241 -9.29 -8.84 12.26
C GLY A 241 -8.47 -7.72 12.91
N GLU A 242 -8.83 -7.33 14.12
CA GLU A 242 -8.25 -6.21 14.85
C GLU A 242 -7.33 -6.71 15.97
N PHE A 243 -6.14 -6.13 16.08
CA PHE A 243 -5.13 -6.47 17.09
C PHE A 243 -4.65 -5.18 17.77
N SER A 244 -4.47 -5.22 19.08
CA SER A 244 -3.70 -4.19 19.76
C SER A 244 -2.21 -4.26 19.37
N ILE A 245 -1.52 -3.14 19.44
CA ILE A 245 -0.07 -3.12 19.15
C ILE A 245 0.69 -4.01 20.13
N LEU A 246 0.21 -4.14 21.38
CA LEU A 246 0.80 -5.04 22.36
C LEU A 246 0.60 -6.53 21.99
N GLU A 247 -0.59 -6.91 21.48
CA GLU A 247 -0.84 -8.27 20.97
C GLU A 247 0.02 -8.58 19.75
N LEU A 248 0.18 -7.62 18.83
CA LEU A 248 1.09 -7.75 17.69
C LEU A 248 2.53 -8.01 18.16
N ALA A 249 3.05 -7.21 19.12
CA ALA A 249 4.41 -7.38 19.64
C ALA A 249 4.61 -8.77 20.24
N ARG A 250 3.65 -9.27 21.03
CA ARG A 250 3.68 -10.64 21.58
C ARG A 250 3.64 -11.71 20.50
N THR A 251 2.83 -11.52 19.45
CA THR A 251 2.76 -12.44 18.32
C THR A 251 4.08 -12.50 17.57
N VAL A 252 4.74 -11.36 17.34
CA VAL A 252 6.07 -11.32 16.71
C VAL A 252 7.10 -12.05 17.57
N LEU A 253 7.15 -11.83 18.88
CA LEU A 253 8.05 -12.57 19.77
C LEU A 253 7.80 -14.09 19.71
N LYS A 254 6.53 -14.51 19.69
CA LYS A 254 6.16 -15.93 19.56
C LYS A 254 6.66 -16.53 18.24
N VAL A 255 6.43 -15.83 17.12
CA VAL A 255 6.76 -16.33 15.78
C VAL A 255 8.27 -16.35 15.52
N THR A 256 9.00 -15.36 16.03
CA THR A 256 10.47 -15.27 15.91
C THR A 256 11.21 -16.14 16.91
N GLY A 257 10.55 -16.57 17.99
CA GLY A 257 11.18 -17.26 19.12
C GLY A 257 12.09 -16.34 19.94
N SER A 258 12.04 -15.02 19.71
CA SER A 258 12.85 -14.03 20.42
C SER A 258 12.45 -13.91 21.89
N LYS A 259 13.45 -13.63 22.74
CA LYS A 259 13.27 -13.33 24.16
C LYS A 259 13.41 -11.85 24.49
N SER A 260 13.35 -10.98 23.46
CA SER A 260 13.42 -9.54 23.62
C SER A 260 12.33 -9.03 24.56
N GLU A 261 12.67 -8.01 25.34
CA GLU A 261 11.69 -7.34 26.20
C GLU A 261 10.82 -6.37 25.39
N ILE A 262 9.64 -6.06 25.90
CA ILE A 262 8.78 -5.00 25.37
C ILE A 262 9.01 -3.76 26.21
N VAL A 263 9.35 -2.65 25.56
CA VAL A 263 9.54 -1.33 26.19
C VAL A 263 8.51 -0.34 25.67
N PHE A 264 8.15 0.64 26.49
CA PHE A 264 7.11 1.61 26.16
C PHE A 264 7.70 3.00 25.97
N GLU A 265 7.31 3.69 24.90
CA GLU A 265 7.71 5.07 24.59
C GLU A 265 6.49 5.98 24.40
N ALA A 266 6.69 7.29 24.35
CA ALA A 266 5.61 8.24 24.17
C ALA A 266 4.93 8.08 22.80
N LEU A 267 3.59 8.18 22.77
CA LEU A 267 2.82 8.08 21.53
C LEU A 267 3.14 9.26 20.59
N PRO A 268 3.39 9.03 19.30
CA PRO A 268 3.53 10.10 18.32
C PRO A 268 2.28 10.98 18.19
N VAL A 269 2.48 12.24 17.81
CA VAL A 269 1.39 13.19 17.55
C VAL A 269 0.55 12.73 16.34
N ASP A 270 -0.78 12.87 16.45
CA ASP A 270 -1.75 12.51 15.40
C ASP A 270 -1.75 11.01 15.00
N ASP A 271 -1.26 10.10 15.85
CA ASP A 271 -1.39 8.66 15.57
C ASP A 271 -2.82 8.18 15.83
N PRO A 272 -3.53 7.61 14.83
CA PRO A 272 -4.91 7.17 15.00
C PRO A 272 -5.07 6.13 16.12
N GLN A 273 -6.14 6.20 16.91
CA GLN A 273 -6.39 5.25 17.99
C GLN A 273 -6.88 3.90 17.47
N VAL A 274 -7.74 3.90 16.45
CA VAL A 274 -8.38 2.70 15.89
C VAL A 274 -8.34 2.74 14.37
N ARG A 275 -8.15 1.57 13.72
CA ARG A 275 -8.25 1.45 12.27
C ARG A 275 -8.62 0.04 11.85
N GLN A 276 -9.89 -0.11 11.40
CA GLN A 276 -10.46 -1.39 11.00
C GLN A 276 -11.32 -1.20 9.74
N PRO A 277 -11.09 -1.95 8.64
CA PRO A 277 -11.94 -1.84 7.45
C PRO A 277 -13.31 -2.46 7.67
N ASP A 278 -14.37 -1.79 7.22
CA ASP A 278 -15.57 -2.48 6.79
C ASP A 278 -15.33 -2.99 5.36
N ILE A 279 -15.33 -4.31 5.15
CA ILE A 279 -15.11 -4.95 3.86
C ILE A 279 -16.40 -5.51 3.24
N THR A 280 -17.56 -5.09 3.73
CA THR A 280 -18.86 -5.55 3.22
C THR A 280 -18.97 -5.35 1.70
N ARG A 281 -18.50 -4.20 1.22
CA ARG A 281 -18.52 -3.86 -0.19
C ARG A 281 -17.58 -4.76 -1.02
N ALA A 282 -16.37 -5.05 -0.54
CA ALA A 282 -15.45 -5.98 -1.20
C ALA A 282 -16.02 -7.40 -1.30
N ARG A 283 -16.67 -7.89 -0.23
CA ARG A 283 -17.34 -9.19 -0.25
C ARG A 283 -18.50 -9.23 -1.28
N GLN A 284 -19.34 -8.21 -1.32
CA GLN A 284 -20.51 -8.17 -2.17
C GLN A 284 -20.18 -8.00 -3.66
N LEU A 285 -19.18 -7.17 -3.98
CA LEU A 285 -18.86 -6.79 -5.36
C LEU A 285 -17.79 -7.67 -6.00
N LEU A 286 -16.86 -8.19 -5.18
CA LEU A 286 -15.66 -8.88 -5.66
C LEU A 286 -15.60 -10.36 -5.22
N ASP A 287 -16.54 -10.80 -4.38
CA ASP A 287 -16.46 -12.11 -3.70
C ASP A 287 -15.07 -12.28 -3.02
N TRP A 288 -14.58 -11.20 -2.40
CA TRP A 288 -13.25 -11.13 -1.82
C TRP A 288 -13.29 -10.97 -0.31
N GLU A 289 -12.49 -11.76 0.38
CA GLU A 289 -12.11 -11.59 1.78
C GLU A 289 -10.67 -12.07 2.00
N PRO A 290 -9.97 -11.58 3.05
CA PRO A 290 -8.64 -12.04 3.38
C PRO A 290 -8.70 -13.48 3.94
N GLU A 291 -7.71 -14.30 3.57
CA GLU A 291 -7.64 -15.72 3.94
C GLU A 291 -6.47 -16.03 4.87
N ILE A 292 -5.43 -15.14 4.87
CA ILE A 292 -4.18 -15.40 5.58
C ILE A 292 -4.21 -14.72 6.94
N GLU A 293 -4.17 -15.55 7.99
CA GLU A 293 -4.12 -15.09 9.38
C GLU A 293 -2.78 -14.41 9.71
N LEU A 294 -2.78 -13.48 10.68
CA LEU A 294 -1.62 -12.67 11.07
C LEU A 294 -0.38 -13.51 11.38
N GLU A 295 -0.54 -14.57 12.20
CA GLU A 295 0.59 -15.40 12.61
C GLU A 295 1.22 -16.15 11.43
N GLU A 296 0.40 -16.66 10.53
CA GLU A 296 0.87 -17.34 9.32
C GLU A 296 1.57 -16.35 8.37
N GLY A 297 1.00 -15.18 8.13
CA GLY A 297 1.63 -14.15 7.30
C GLY A 297 2.97 -13.67 7.86
N LEU A 298 3.09 -13.52 9.19
CA LEU A 298 4.36 -13.20 9.84
C LEU A 298 5.42 -14.29 9.59
N ARG A 299 5.03 -15.59 9.70
CA ARG A 299 5.96 -16.70 9.38
C ARG A 299 6.44 -16.68 7.94
N ARG A 300 5.56 -16.39 6.98
CA ARG A 300 5.92 -16.26 5.56
C ARG A 300 6.86 -15.09 5.29
N MET A 301 6.77 -14.03 6.10
CA MET A 301 7.61 -12.84 5.96
C MET A 301 9.04 -13.02 6.52
N LEU A 302 9.24 -13.84 7.57
CA LEU A 302 10.54 -13.98 8.24
C LEU A 302 11.72 -14.31 7.32
N PRO A 303 11.61 -15.21 6.30
CA PRO A 303 12.74 -15.53 5.43
C PRO A 303 13.31 -14.33 4.66
N SER A 304 12.51 -13.28 4.42
CA SER A 304 12.98 -12.09 3.73
C SER A 304 13.93 -11.23 4.57
N TYR A 305 13.84 -11.29 5.89
CA TYR A 305 14.75 -10.56 6.81
C TYR A 305 16.12 -11.21 6.96
N GLY A 306 16.29 -12.50 6.64
CA GLY A 306 17.58 -13.17 6.66
C GLY A 306 18.47 -12.88 5.43
N ARG A 307 17.98 -12.13 4.46
CA ARG A 307 18.67 -11.78 3.21
C ARG A 307 19.16 -10.33 3.14
N GLU A 308 18.81 -9.49 4.10
CA GLU A 308 19.30 -8.11 4.15
C GLU A 308 20.74 -8.07 4.65
N PRO A 309 21.66 -7.37 3.94
CA PRO A 309 22.98 -7.10 4.50
C PRO A 309 22.80 -6.24 5.74
N VAL A 310 23.36 -6.69 6.87
CA VAL A 310 23.43 -5.93 8.11
C VAL A 310 24.34 -4.71 7.84
N GLY A 311 23.74 -3.55 7.67
CA GLY A 311 24.46 -2.26 7.62
C GLY A 311 24.52 -1.62 6.23
N VAL A 312 23.64 -0.67 6.00
CA VAL A 312 23.94 0.64 5.39
C VAL A 312 23.12 1.69 6.13
#